data_1233610cc91f0771644aa08a2484ef9c
#
_entry.id   1233610cc91f0771644aa08a2484ef9c
#
_cell.length_a   1.000
_cell.length_b   1.000
_cell.length_c   1.000
_cell.angle_alpha   90.00
_cell.angle_beta   90.00
_cell.angle_gamma   90.00
#
_symmetry.space_group_name_H-M   'P 1'
#
loop_
_entity.id
_entity.type
_entity.pdbx_description
1 polymer ?
#
loop_
_entity_poly.entity_id
_entity_poly.type
_entity_poly.pdbx_seq_one_letter_code
_entity_poly.pdbx_strand_id
1 'polypeptide(L)'
;VVSWLGDVYKRQIIHSREAAADTMYIMKNYAQGLGGVIHCYSYSREMAEEYVKMGFYIGIGGVVTFKNAKKLKDVAAAIPIEKIVLETDCPYLAPEPNRGKRNSSLNIPYVIAAMAQIKGITEEEVRKAAWDNSLRLYHIEK
;
A
#
# COMPACT_ATOMS: atom_id res chain seq x y z
N VAL A 1 -1.24 29.93 7.74
CA VAL A 1 -1.92 29.40 6.54
C VAL A 1 -1.01 28.36 5.90
N VAL A 2 -1.43 27.09 5.90
CA VAL A 2 -0.63 25.98 5.34
C VAL A 2 -1.05 25.76 3.89
N SER A 3 -0.86 26.78 3.06
CA SER A 3 -1.28 26.74 1.65
C SER A 3 -0.56 25.70 0.79
N TRP A 4 0.64 25.30 1.19
CA TRP A 4 1.44 24.31 0.47
C TRP A 4 0.95 22.87 0.63
N LEU A 5 0.11 22.56 1.64
CA LEU A 5 -0.54 21.25 1.79
C LEU A 5 -1.73 21.07 0.84
N GLY A 6 -2.28 22.17 0.32
CA GLY A 6 -3.40 22.15 -0.63
C GLY A 6 -2.99 22.15 -2.10
N ASP A 7 -1.71 21.90 -2.42
CA ASP A 7 -1.25 21.80 -3.79
C ASP A 7 -1.75 20.50 -4.42
N VAL A 8 -2.67 20.63 -5.36
CA VAL A 8 -3.32 19.51 -6.08
C VAL A 8 -2.35 18.64 -6.90
N TYR A 9 -1.11 19.13 -7.11
CA TYR A 9 -0.08 18.36 -7.81
C TYR A 9 0.77 17.49 -6.90
N LYS A 10 0.64 17.59 -5.57
CA LYS A 10 1.37 16.76 -4.62
C LYS A 10 0.66 15.42 -4.41
N ARG A 11 1.42 14.34 -4.51
CA ARG A 11 0.94 13.01 -4.12
C ARG A 11 1.07 12.89 -2.61
N GLN A 12 0.08 12.24 -2.01
CA GLN A 12 0.01 12.09 -0.58
C GLN A 12 0.39 10.67 -0.16
N ILE A 13 1.22 10.56 0.86
CA ILE A 13 1.44 9.33 1.61
C ILE A 13 0.60 9.44 2.88
N ILE A 14 -0.51 8.71 2.90
CA ILE A 14 -1.47 8.77 4.01
C ILE A 14 -1.10 7.73 5.05
N HIS A 15 -0.71 8.20 6.23
CA HIS A 15 -0.53 7.35 7.40
C HIS A 15 -1.80 7.39 8.25
N SER A 16 -2.35 6.21 8.57
CA SER A 16 -3.53 6.09 9.43
C SER A 16 -3.37 4.88 10.35
N ARG A 17 -3.46 5.14 11.66
CA ARG A 17 -3.39 4.11 12.69
C ARG A 17 -4.50 4.34 13.72
N GLU A 18 -5.32 3.31 13.95
CA GLU A 18 -6.45 3.35 14.90
C GLU A 18 -7.46 4.50 14.66
N ALA A 19 -7.48 5.04 13.43
CA ALA A 19 -8.28 6.20 13.03
C ALA A 19 -9.05 5.93 11.73
N ALA A 20 -9.55 4.70 11.55
CA ALA A 20 -10.16 4.26 10.29
C ALA A 20 -11.32 5.14 9.84
N ALA A 21 -12.27 5.42 10.76
CA ALA A 21 -13.47 6.20 10.44
C ALA A 21 -13.14 7.67 10.15
N ASP A 22 -12.31 8.28 10.97
CA ASP A 22 -11.92 9.68 10.82
C ASP A 22 -11.11 9.89 9.54
N THR A 23 -10.17 8.98 9.26
CA THR A 23 -9.40 9.02 8.01
C THR A 23 -10.31 8.89 6.81
N MET A 24 -11.23 7.92 6.79
CA MET A 24 -12.17 7.75 5.69
C MET A 24 -13.07 8.97 5.50
N TYR A 25 -13.55 9.56 6.60
CA TYR A 25 -14.35 10.79 6.55
C TYR A 25 -13.58 11.94 5.89
N ILE A 26 -12.34 12.19 6.33
CA ILE A 26 -11.49 13.24 5.78
C ILE A 26 -11.20 12.97 4.30
N MET A 27 -10.85 11.74 3.96
CA MET A 27 -10.53 11.37 2.58
C MET A 27 -11.71 11.57 1.64
N LYS A 28 -12.92 11.16 2.05
CA LYS A 28 -14.13 11.34 1.24
C LYS A 28 -14.50 12.80 1.03
N ASN A 29 -14.27 13.67 2.01
CA ASN A 29 -14.71 15.06 1.94
C ASN A 29 -13.65 16.02 1.37
N TYR A 30 -12.36 15.70 1.51
CA TYR A 30 -11.28 16.65 1.20
C TYR A 30 -10.19 16.13 0.27
N ALA A 31 -10.18 14.83 -0.06
CA ALA A 31 -9.12 14.23 -0.87
C ALA A 31 -9.55 13.82 -2.29
N GLN A 32 -10.72 14.25 -2.73
CA GLN A 32 -11.19 13.95 -4.07
C GLN A 32 -10.29 14.63 -5.13
N GLY A 33 -9.87 13.84 -6.13
CA GLY A 33 -8.95 14.31 -7.17
C GLY A 33 -7.48 14.38 -6.76
N LEU A 34 -7.16 14.09 -5.49
CA LEU A 34 -5.79 13.93 -5.05
C LEU A 34 -5.28 12.53 -5.39
N GLY A 35 -4.02 12.40 -5.75
CA GLY A 35 -3.35 11.11 -5.91
C GLY A 35 -2.54 10.75 -4.67
N GLY A 36 -2.33 9.46 -4.42
CA GLY A 36 -1.53 9.04 -3.28
C GLY A 36 -1.62 7.56 -2.96
N VAL A 37 -1.10 7.21 -1.81
CA VAL A 37 -1.10 5.85 -1.27
C VAL A 37 -1.55 5.84 0.19
N ILE A 38 -2.39 4.88 0.54
CA ILE A 38 -2.67 4.56 1.94
C ILE A 38 -1.55 3.63 2.41
N HIS A 39 -0.59 4.21 3.10
CA HIS A 39 0.63 3.56 3.54
C HIS A 39 0.36 2.55 4.67
N CYS A 40 1.11 1.45 4.65
CA CYS A 40 1.08 0.40 5.66
C CYS A 40 -0.36 -0.06 6.00
N TYR A 41 -1.10 -0.41 4.94
CA TYR A 41 -2.53 -0.67 5.05
C TYR A 41 -2.86 -1.78 6.06
N SER A 42 -3.81 -1.51 6.96
CA SER A 42 -4.15 -2.43 8.06
C SER A 42 -5.65 -2.55 8.34
N TYR A 43 -6.49 -1.89 7.53
CA TYR A 43 -7.95 -1.88 7.71
C TYR A 43 -8.67 -2.97 6.91
N SER A 44 -9.99 -2.86 6.78
CA SER A 44 -10.79 -3.87 6.11
C SER A 44 -10.71 -3.77 4.58
N ARG A 45 -11.17 -4.83 3.91
CA ARG A 45 -11.26 -4.90 2.45
C ARG A 45 -12.18 -3.81 1.89
N GLU A 46 -13.35 -3.62 2.50
CA GLU A 46 -14.35 -2.65 2.05
C GLU A 46 -13.78 -1.23 2.05
N MET A 47 -13.00 -0.90 3.07
CA MET A 47 -12.32 0.40 3.13
C MET A 47 -11.22 0.53 2.06
N ALA A 48 -10.49 -0.55 1.78
CA ALA A 48 -9.50 -0.54 0.71
C ALA A 48 -10.14 -0.31 -0.66
N GLU A 49 -11.28 -0.96 -0.92
CA GLU A 49 -12.05 -0.77 -2.15
C GLU A 49 -12.54 0.68 -2.30
N GLU A 50 -12.97 1.33 -1.20
CA GLU A 50 -13.34 2.75 -1.22
C GLU A 50 -12.15 3.66 -1.53
N TYR A 51 -10.98 3.44 -0.92
CA TYR A 51 -9.77 4.21 -1.26
C TYR A 51 -9.36 4.03 -2.73
N VAL A 52 -9.46 2.81 -3.25
CA VAL A 52 -9.16 2.54 -4.67
C VAL A 52 -10.14 3.25 -5.61
N LYS A 53 -11.45 3.30 -5.28
CA LYS A 53 -12.45 4.08 -6.02
C LYS A 53 -12.14 5.58 -6.03
N MET A 54 -11.57 6.10 -4.94
CA MET A 54 -11.11 7.49 -4.86
C MET A 54 -9.79 7.75 -5.61
N GLY A 55 -9.18 6.73 -6.22
CA GLY A 55 -7.95 6.84 -7.01
C GLY A 55 -6.66 6.54 -6.25
N PHE A 56 -6.73 6.19 -4.96
CA PHE A 56 -5.56 5.89 -4.15
C PHE A 56 -5.02 4.48 -4.40
N TYR A 57 -3.71 4.33 -4.19
CA TYR A 57 -3.03 3.05 -4.11
C TYR A 57 -3.07 2.51 -2.68
N ILE A 58 -2.93 1.20 -2.55
CA ILE A 58 -2.82 0.49 -1.27
C ILE A 58 -1.37 0.04 -1.08
N GLY A 59 -0.74 0.50 0.00
CA GLY A 59 0.61 0.12 0.38
C GLY A 59 0.63 -1.21 1.13
N ILE A 60 1.32 -2.21 0.58
CA ILE A 60 1.46 -3.55 1.18
C ILE A 60 2.93 -3.80 1.53
N GLY A 61 3.19 -4.00 2.82
CA GLY A 61 4.52 -4.27 3.36
C GLY A 61 4.68 -5.67 3.95
N GLY A 62 5.74 -5.86 4.73
CA GLY A 62 6.16 -7.14 5.30
C GLY A 62 5.09 -7.91 6.09
N VAL A 63 4.13 -7.22 6.67
CA VAL A 63 3.02 -7.81 7.45
C VAL A 63 2.21 -8.82 6.64
N VAL A 64 2.12 -8.69 5.32
CA VAL A 64 1.39 -9.63 4.46
C VAL A 64 1.94 -11.05 4.53
N THR A 65 3.22 -11.22 4.90
CA THR A 65 3.87 -12.53 5.06
C THR A 65 3.49 -13.23 6.38
N PHE A 66 2.95 -12.51 7.36
CA PHE A 66 2.68 -13.06 8.69
C PHE A 66 1.52 -14.07 8.64
N LYS A 67 1.65 -15.16 9.43
CA LYS A 67 0.63 -16.22 9.48
C LYS A 67 -0.74 -15.70 9.91
N ASN A 68 -0.77 -14.76 10.85
CA ASN A 68 -2.00 -14.19 11.43
C ASN A 68 -2.54 -12.97 10.68
N ALA A 69 -1.92 -12.52 9.58
CA ALA A 69 -2.35 -11.36 8.82
C ALA A 69 -3.55 -11.65 7.88
N LYS A 70 -4.56 -12.38 8.35
CA LYS A 70 -5.71 -12.82 7.53
C LYS A 70 -6.42 -11.66 6.83
N LYS A 71 -6.71 -10.58 7.57
CA LYS A 71 -7.37 -9.38 7.04
C LYS A 71 -6.57 -8.75 5.90
N LEU A 72 -5.25 -8.55 6.08
CA LEU A 72 -4.41 -7.96 5.05
C LEU A 72 -4.26 -8.87 3.82
N LYS A 73 -4.24 -10.18 4.02
CA LYS A 73 -4.23 -11.16 2.91
C LYS A 73 -5.53 -11.13 2.10
N ASP A 74 -6.67 -10.95 2.76
CA ASP A 74 -7.96 -10.75 2.08
C ASP A 74 -7.97 -9.46 1.25
N VAL A 75 -7.49 -8.36 1.81
CA VAL A 75 -7.27 -7.10 1.08
C VAL A 75 -6.36 -7.32 -0.12
N ALA A 76 -5.20 -7.95 0.08
CA ALA A 76 -4.23 -8.22 -0.98
C ALA A 76 -4.82 -9.10 -2.10
N ALA A 77 -5.68 -10.06 -1.76
CA ALA A 77 -6.38 -10.90 -2.73
C ALA A 77 -7.41 -10.10 -3.54
N ALA A 78 -8.18 -9.23 -2.89
CA ALA A 78 -9.32 -8.54 -3.49
C ALA A 78 -8.93 -7.33 -4.34
N ILE A 79 -7.98 -6.51 -3.89
CA ILE A 79 -7.60 -5.27 -4.58
C ILE A 79 -6.84 -5.60 -5.87
N PRO A 80 -7.18 -4.99 -7.03
CA PRO A 80 -6.46 -5.18 -8.28
C PRO A 80 -4.96 -4.90 -8.13
N ILE A 81 -4.12 -5.73 -8.75
CA ILE A 81 -2.65 -5.59 -8.61
C ILE A 81 -2.16 -4.22 -9.10
N GLU A 82 -2.87 -3.61 -10.05
CA GLU A 82 -2.60 -2.29 -10.61
C GLU A 82 -2.82 -1.15 -9.61
N LYS A 83 -3.41 -1.44 -8.45
CA LYS A 83 -3.68 -0.49 -7.36
C LYS A 83 -2.88 -0.79 -6.10
N ILE A 84 -1.91 -1.70 -6.17
CA ILE A 84 -1.05 -2.06 -5.06
C ILE A 84 0.36 -1.54 -5.32
N VAL A 85 0.96 -0.91 -4.32
CA VAL A 85 2.39 -0.62 -4.25
C VAL A 85 3.03 -1.39 -3.11
N LEU A 86 4.29 -1.80 -3.28
CA LEU A 86 5.02 -2.52 -2.24
C LEU A 86 5.89 -1.56 -1.45
N GLU A 87 5.98 -1.81 -0.15
CA GLU A 87 6.73 -0.98 0.77
C GLU A 87 7.39 -1.80 1.88
N THR A 88 8.13 -1.16 2.76
CA THR A 88 8.84 -1.84 3.84
C THR A 88 8.43 -1.39 5.24
N ASP A 89 8.09 -0.13 5.43
CA ASP A 89 7.99 0.55 6.73
C ASP A 89 9.30 0.42 7.54
N CYS A 90 10.44 0.32 6.85
CA CYS A 90 11.74 0.14 7.49
C CYS A 90 12.07 1.33 8.43
N PRO A 91 12.73 1.06 9.56
CA PRO A 91 13.38 -0.19 9.95
C PRO A 91 12.50 -1.22 10.65
N TYR A 92 11.18 -1.05 10.63
CA TYR A 92 10.17 -1.88 11.30
C TYR A 92 9.56 -2.93 10.36
N LEU A 93 8.71 -3.79 10.93
CA LEU A 93 7.81 -4.72 10.21
C LEU A 93 8.50 -5.62 9.18
N ALA A 94 9.70 -6.12 9.51
CA ALA A 94 10.40 -7.07 8.65
C ALA A 94 9.51 -8.29 8.33
N PRO A 95 9.45 -8.72 7.05
CA PRO A 95 8.68 -9.90 6.65
C PRO A 95 9.26 -11.19 7.21
N GLU A 96 8.46 -12.27 7.21
CA GLU A 96 9.02 -13.61 7.39
C GLU A 96 10.00 -13.94 6.23
N PRO A 97 11.13 -14.62 6.49
CA PRO A 97 11.55 -15.20 7.77
C PRO A 97 12.34 -14.24 8.67
N ASN A 98 12.45 -12.96 8.30
CA ASN A 98 13.26 -11.96 9.01
C ASN A 98 12.50 -11.21 10.11
N ARG A 99 11.30 -11.65 10.47
CA ARG A 99 10.48 -11.02 11.51
C ARG A 99 11.25 -10.86 12.82
N GLY A 100 11.11 -9.67 13.44
CA GLY A 100 11.84 -9.32 14.67
C GLY A 100 13.26 -8.78 14.46
N LYS A 101 13.77 -8.80 13.22
CA LYS A 101 15.03 -8.17 12.85
C LYS A 101 14.79 -6.76 12.29
N ARG A 102 15.87 -5.98 12.12
CA ARG A 102 15.80 -4.70 11.42
C ARG A 102 15.40 -4.92 9.96
N ASN A 103 14.35 -4.20 9.52
CA ASN A 103 13.88 -4.24 8.15
C ASN A 103 14.69 -3.32 7.22
N SER A 104 14.68 -3.63 5.94
CA SER A 104 15.25 -2.81 4.86
C SER A 104 14.60 -3.18 3.52
N SER A 105 14.86 -2.40 2.46
CA SER A 105 14.39 -2.68 1.10
C SER A 105 14.87 -4.02 0.54
N LEU A 106 15.94 -4.60 1.07
CA LEU A 106 16.41 -5.94 0.71
C LEU A 106 15.40 -7.05 1.05
N ASN A 107 14.40 -6.75 1.86
CA ASN A 107 13.33 -7.69 2.23
C ASN A 107 12.11 -7.63 1.29
N ILE A 108 12.06 -6.73 0.31
CA ILE A 108 10.96 -6.65 -0.67
C ILE A 108 10.73 -7.98 -1.42
N PRO A 109 11.74 -8.78 -1.79
CA PRO A 109 11.51 -10.08 -2.44
C PRO A 109 10.59 -11.01 -1.66
N TYR A 110 10.62 -11.01 -0.33
CA TYR A 110 9.71 -11.83 0.48
C TYR A 110 8.25 -11.35 0.41
N VAL A 111 8.05 -10.03 0.29
CA VAL A 111 6.71 -9.45 0.06
C VAL A 111 6.20 -9.82 -1.32
N ILE A 112 7.06 -9.76 -2.34
CA ILE A 112 6.73 -10.16 -3.72
C ILE A 112 6.28 -11.63 -3.76
N ALA A 113 7.06 -12.53 -3.15
CA ALA A 113 6.73 -13.95 -3.11
C ALA A 113 5.37 -14.22 -2.44
N ALA A 114 5.09 -13.54 -1.31
CA ALA A 114 3.81 -13.65 -0.63
C ALA A 114 2.65 -13.11 -1.49
N MET A 115 2.84 -11.99 -2.17
CA MET A 115 1.84 -11.42 -3.08
C MET A 115 1.57 -12.30 -4.29
N ALA A 116 2.61 -12.91 -4.86
CA ALA A 116 2.49 -13.86 -5.97
C ALA A 116 1.60 -15.05 -5.59
N GLN A 117 1.83 -15.63 -4.40
CA GLN A 117 1.01 -16.72 -3.87
C GLN A 117 -0.45 -16.29 -3.64
N ILE A 118 -0.68 -15.11 -3.06
CA ILE A 118 -2.02 -14.60 -2.76
C ILE A 118 -2.81 -14.32 -4.04
N LYS A 119 -2.14 -13.76 -5.06
CA LYS A 119 -2.74 -13.40 -6.34
C LYS A 119 -2.84 -14.54 -7.34
N GLY A 120 -2.11 -15.64 -7.13
CA GLY A 120 -2.01 -16.73 -8.10
C GLY A 120 -1.31 -16.34 -9.40
N ILE A 121 -0.32 -15.44 -9.32
CA ILE A 121 0.50 -14.95 -10.44
C ILE A 121 1.98 -15.15 -10.14
N THR A 122 2.84 -14.92 -11.10
CA THR A 122 4.28 -15.05 -10.93
C THR A 122 4.88 -13.89 -10.12
N GLU A 123 6.03 -14.12 -9.48
CA GLU A 123 6.77 -13.05 -8.81
C GLU A 123 7.21 -11.95 -9.78
N GLU A 124 7.48 -12.29 -11.04
CA GLU A 124 7.85 -11.31 -12.07
C GLU A 124 6.67 -10.40 -12.42
N GLU A 125 5.46 -10.96 -12.52
CA GLU A 125 4.25 -10.14 -12.73
C GLU A 125 3.99 -9.20 -11.56
N VAL A 126 4.17 -9.66 -10.30
CA VAL A 126 4.07 -8.80 -9.13
C VAL A 126 5.12 -7.69 -9.16
N ARG A 127 6.38 -8.04 -9.45
CA ARG A 127 7.50 -7.07 -9.54
C ARG A 127 7.21 -6.00 -10.58
N LYS A 128 6.81 -6.43 -11.77
CA LYS A 128 6.48 -5.53 -12.88
C LYS A 128 5.32 -4.61 -12.51
N ALA A 129 4.23 -5.14 -11.97
CA ALA A 129 3.07 -4.35 -11.55
C ALA A 129 3.45 -3.33 -10.49
N ALA A 130 4.17 -3.73 -9.43
CA ALA A 130 4.61 -2.84 -8.37
C ALA A 130 5.53 -1.72 -8.88
N TRP A 131 6.43 -2.04 -9.81
CA TRP A 131 7.30 -1.07 -10.48
C TRP A 131 6.49 -0.05 -11.29
N ASP A 132 5.63 -0.54 -12.19
CA ASP A 132 4.81 0.33 -13.06
C ASP A 132 3.82 1.20 -12.23
N ASN A 133 3.26 0.64 -11.14
CA ASN A 133 2.41 1.38 -10.21
C ASN A 133 3.17 2.49 -9.50
N SER A 134 4.41 2.21 -9.06
CA SER A 134 5.27 3.21 -8.40
C SER A 134 5.63 4.35 -9.34
N LEU A 135 5.99 4.04 -10.59
CA LEU A 135 6.25 5.06 -11.61
C LEU A 135 5.02 5.94 -11.85
N ARG A 136 3.83 5.33 -11.98
CA ARG A 136 2.57 6.08 -12.13
C ARG A 136 2.24 6.92 -10.91
N LEU A 137 2.35 6.34 -9.71
CA LEU A 137 2.06 7.04 -8.45
C LEU A 137 2.93 8.28 -8.27
N TYR A 138 4.22 8.15 -8.54
CA TYR A 138 5.20 9.23 -8.32
C TYR A 138 5.47 10.08 -9.57
N HIS A 139 4.81 9.79 -10.71
CA HIS A 139 5.02 10.44 -12.01
C HIS A 139 6.50 10.48 -12.42
N ILE A 140 7.17 9.36 -12.25
CA ILE A 140 8.55 9.19 -12.69
C ILE A 140 8.52 8.75 -14.15
N GLU A 141 9.06 9.56 -15.02
CA GLU A 141 9.26 9.21 -16.44
C GLU A 141 10.39 8.19 -16.56
N LYS A 142 10.26 7.28 -17.54
CA LYS A 142 11.32 6.30 -17.86
C LYS A 142 12.39 6.91 -18.71
#